data_f7706b63b1e73e0009bf9632d81bdb9e
#
_entry.id   f7706b63b1e73e0009bf9632d81bdb9e
#
_cell.length_a   1.000
_cell.length_b   1.000
_cell.length_c   1.000
_cell.angle_alpha   90.00
_cell.angle_beta   90.00
_cell.angle_gamma   90.00
#
_symmetry.space_group_name_H-M   'P 1'
#
loop_
_entity.id
_entity.type
_entity.pdbx_description
1 polymer ?
#
loop_
_entity_poly.entity_id
_entity_poly.type
_entity_poly.pdbx_seq_one_letter_code
_entity_poly.pdbx_strand_id
1 'polypeptide(L)'
;MRNVLGIIGGLGVLLTTTVAAAQPTDPGTGTAPAEPPAQPLPPPPPPPETSASVTTPGAAPASEKKDDGITDHEKVVGKFGVMYFGVTQQPIGTGAAANVGKGSVSAPVIGMRYWLQERMGIDVGLGFNFFSSSRAVEANGQPENNTDGPAVLAFAIHGGLPLAFAYGKHYKFLLVPELNLGYATQTEAAQNVPAGTPTPPDIHRTGFRFDIGARVGTEIQFGFIGIPELALQASVGLNFRRQVWHASRDANAAAGVPNPESSSLGENSFGTTVQSDPWALFTNNISAIYYFP
;
A
#
# COMPACT_ATOMS: atom_id res chain seq x y z
N MET A 1 -20.78 -36.74 9.71
CA MET A 1 -19.38 -36.82 9.28
C MET A 1 -18.75 -35.47 9.54
N ARG A 2 -17.91 -35.36 10.56
CA ARG A 2 -17.31 -34.09 11.02
C ARG A 2 -16.01 -33.89 10.26
N ASN A 3 -15.91 -32.84 9.47
CA ASN A 3 -14.65 -32.47 8.82
C ASN A 3 -13.91 -31.48 9.72
N VAL A 4 -12.77 -31.94 10.20
CA VAL A 4 -11.73 -31.15 10.85
C VAL A 4 -10.99 -30.38 9.74
N LEU A 5 -11.05 -29.06 9.75
CA LEU A 5 -10.17 -28.23 8.92
C LEU A 5 -9.28 -27.40 9.83
N GLY A 6 -7.98 -27.62 9.66
CA GLY A 6 -6.91 -27.16 10.51
C GLY A 6 -6.67 -25.66 10.44
N ILE A 7 -6.20 -25.16 11.54
CA ILE A 7 -5.74 -23.82 11.88
C ILE A 7 -4.49 -23.48 11.05
N ILE A 8 -4.57 -22.45 10.22
CA ILE A 8 -3.38 -21.72 9.74
C ILE A 8 -3.38 -20.37 10.45
N GLY A 9 -2.48 -20.24 11.41
CA GLY A 9 -2.26 -19.01 12.15
C GLY A 9 -1.69 -17.92 11.24
N GLY A 10 -2.49 -16.92 10.92
CA GLY A 10 -2.06 -15.72 10.23
C GLY A 10 -1.49 -14.71 11.22
N LEU A 11 -0.27 -14.29 10.97
CA LEU A 11 0.39 -13.17 11.64
C LEU A 11 -0.31 -11.87 11.22
N GLY A 12 -1.33 -11.47 11.97
CA GLY A 12 -2.07 -10.22 11.76
C GLY A 12 -1.29 -9.03 12.32
N VAL A 13 -0.69 -8.23 11.46
CA VAL A 13 -0.22 -6.89 11.82
C VAL A 13 -1.45 -6.00 11.96
N LEU A 14 -1.83 -5.68 13.19
CA LEU A 14 -2.85 -4.68 13.50
C LEU A 14 -2.31 -3.28 13.17
N LEU A 15 -2.67 -2.76 12.02
CA LEU A 15 -2.60 -1.33 11.74
C LEU A 15 -3.90 -0.68 12.22
N THR A 16 -3.87 -0.12 13.41
CA THR A 16 -4.94 0.74 13.92
C THR A 16 -4.92 2.08 13.18
N THR A 17 -5.84 2.28 12.27
CA THR A 17 -6.09 3.60 11.69
C THR A 17 -6.93 4.40 12.68
N THR A 18 -6.31 5.38 13.35
CA THR A 18 -7.03 6.42 14.09
C THR A 18 -7.71 7.34 13.08
N VAL A 19 -9.02 7.26 13.03
CA VAL A 19 -9.85 8.28 12.36
C VAL A 19 -9.80 9.53 13.24
N ALA A 20 -9.10 10.56 12.79
CA ALA A 20 -9.17 11.89 13.38
C ALA A 20 -10.54 12.48 13.07
N ALA A 21 -11.42 12.55 14.05
CA ALA A 21 -12.66 13.30 13.97
C ALA A 21 -12.29 14.80 13.93
N ALA A 22 -12.65 15.49 12.86
CA ALA A 22 -12.56 16.94 12.78
C ALA A 22 -13.54 17.55 13.78
N GLN A 23 -13.04 18.28 14.78
CA GLN A 23 -13.85 19.14 15.65
C GLN A 23 -14.30 20.38 14.87
N PRO A 24 -15.54 20.83 15.03
CA PRO A 24 -15.98 22.09 14.48
C PRO A 24 -15.27 23.23 15.21
N THR A 25 -14.59 24.10 14.46
CA THR A 25 -13.96 25.33 14.95
C THR A 25 -15.01 26.38 15.19
N ASP A 26 -15.16 26.78 16.44
CA ASP A 26 -15.94 27.94 16.90
C ASP A 26 -15.18 29.24 16.49
N PRO A 27 -15.82 30.27 15.88
CA PRO A 27 -15.16 31.50 15.54
C PRO A 27 -15.10 32.43 16.75
N GLY A 28 -14.18 32.17 17.66
CA GLY A 28 -13.87 33.08 18.79
C GLY A 28 -12.75 34.04 18.42
N THR A 29 -13.10 35.30 18.26
CA THR A 29 -12.18 36.46 18.19
C THR A 29 -11.33 36.52 19.45
N GLY A 30 -10.11 36.02 19.42
CA GLY A 30 -9.11 36.21 20.47
C GLY A 30 -7.82 36.80 19.88
N THR A 31 -7.56 38.05 20.23
CA THR A 31 -6.32 38.75 19.94
C THR A 31 -5.13 38.00 20.49
N ALA A 32 -4.24 37.51 19.61
CA ALA A 32 -3.02 36.83 20.01
C ALA A 32 -2.07 37.78 20.77
N PRO A 33 -1.46 37.35 21.88
CA PRO A 33 -0.40 38.10 22.53
C PRO A 33 0.85 38.18 21.64
N ALA A 34 1.50 39.32 21.63
CA ALA A 34 2.71 39.56 20.87
C ALA A 34 3.81 38.60 21.26
N GLU A 35 4.41 37.97 20.27
CA GLU A 35 5.53 37.03 20.39
C GLU A 35 6.76 37.77 20.92
N PRO A 36 7.45 37.28 21.98
CA PRO A 36 8.65 37.89 22.47
C PRO A 36 9.79 37.84 21.43
N PRO A 37 10.67 38.87 21.38
CA PRO A 37 11.73 38.94 20.39
C PRO A 37 12.65 37.70 20.47
N ALA A 38 12.93 37.11 19.30
CA ALA A 38 13.78 35.94 19.16
C ALA A 38 15.19 36.20 19.77
N GLN A 39 15.60 35.32 20.66
CA GLN A 39 16.98 35.33 21.19
C GLN A 39 17.96 34.93 20.08
N PRO A 40 19.15 35.59 19.98
CA PRO A 40 20.17 35.19 19.03
C PRO A 40 20.62 33.75 19.31
N LEU A 41 20.65 32.93 18.26
CA LEU A 41 21.16 31.57 18.32
C LEU A 41 22.65 31.57 18.76
N PRO A 42 23.06 30.66 19.66
CA PRO A 42 24.46 30.50 20.02
C PRO A 42 25.30 30.12 18.78
N PRO A 43 26.55 30.58 18.71
CA PRO A 43 27.41 30.23 17.59
C PRO A 43 27.62 28.70 17.49
N PRO A 44 27.76 28.17 16.26
CA PRO A 44 27.97 26.73 16.09
C PRO A 44 29.27 26.28 16.77
N PRO A 45 29.29 25.07 17.35
CA PRO A 45 30.50 24.52 17.96
C PRO A 45 31.62 24.40 16.92
N PRO A 46 32.90 24.60 17.34
CA PRO A 46 34.01 24.43 16.42
C PRO A 46 34.08 22.98 15.89
N PRO A 47 34.55 22.78 14.66
CA PRO A 47 34.66 21.43 14.08
C PRO A 47 35.59 20.58 14.96
N PRO A 48 35.27 19.28 15.14
CA PRO A 48 36.12 18.39 15.93
C PRO A 48 37.52 18.34 15.33
N GLU A 49 38.52 18.59 16.18
CA GLU A 49 39.92 18.42 15.81
C GLU A 49 40.16 16.97 15.42
N THR A 50 40.78 16.77 14.27
CA THR A 50 41.14 15.48 13.69
C THR A 50 42.06 14.75 14.63
N SER A 51 41.53 13.89 15.49
CA SER A 51 42.30 13.05 16.37
C SER A 51 43.10 12.02 15.58
N ALA A 52 44.36 12.00 15.87
CA ALA A 52 45.39 11.16 15.30
C ALA A 52 44.97 9.70 15.06
N SER A 53 45.37 9.18 13.93
CA SER A 53 45.30 7.78 13.52
C SER A 53 45.88 6.85 14.60
N VAL A 54 45.00 6.10 15.27
CA VAL A 54 45.42 4.92 16.02
C VAL A 54 45.73 3.82 15.02
N THR A 55 47.00 3.59 14.78
CA THR A 55 47.48 2.44 14.02
C THR A 55 47.24 1.18 14.86
N THR A 56 46.21 0.43 14.55
CA THR A 56 45.97 -0.91 15.11
C THR A 56 46.89 -1.90 14.37
N PRO A 57 47.85 -2.54 15.03
CA PRO A 57 48.70 -3.55 14.39
C PRO A 57 47.87 -4.85 14.26
N GLY A 58 47.65 -5.35 13.06
CA GLY A 58 47.28 -6.74 12.85
C GLY A 58 46.00 -7.08 12.10
N ALA A 59 45.40 -6.15 11.36
CA ALA A 59 44.44 -6.57 10.35
C ALA A 59 45.20 -7.10 9.13
N ALA A 60 45.15 -8.40 8.91
CA ALA A 60 45.59 -8.99 7.64
C ALA A 60 44.89 -8.22 6.48
N PRO A 61 45.61 -7.89 5.37
CA PRO A 61 44.99 -7.20 4.26
C PRO A 61 43.84 -8.05 3.79
N ALA A 62 42.60 -7.46 3.87
CA ALA A 62 41.44 -8.05 3.22
C ALA A 62 41.86 -8.26 1.77
N SER A 63 41.85 -9.51 1.33
CA SER A 63 42.15 -9.90 -0.04
C SER A 63 41.28 -9.01 -0.93
N GLU A 64 41.88 -8.03 -1.64
CA GLU A 64 41.20 -7.24 -2.64
C GLU A 64 40.66 -8.23 -3.66
N LYS A 65 39.35 -8.51 -3.59
CA LYS A 65 38.66 -9.25 -4.64
C LYS A 65 38.90 -8.45 -5.91
N LYS A 66 39.69 -9.01 -6.80
CA LYS A 66 39.99 -8.45 -8.13
C LYS A 66 38.67 -8.05 -8.78
N ASP A 67 38.50 -6.78 -9.07
CA ASP A 67 37.31 -6.26 -9.74
C ASP A 67 37.19 -6.96 -11.08
N ASP A 68 36.14 -7.76 -11.27
CA ASP A 68 35.89 -8.51 -12.50
C ASP A 68 35.37 -7.61 -13.63
N GLY A 69 35.16 -6.31 -13.37
CA GLY A 69 34.64 -5.33 -14.33
C GLY A 69 33.17 -5.52 -14.66
N ILE A 70 32.49 -6.55 -14.10
CA ILE A 70 31.08 -6.84 -14.31
C ILE A 70 30.25 -6.06 -13.29
N THR A 71 29.21 -5.37 -13.74
CA THR A 71 28.30 -4.64 -12.86
C THR A 71 27.38 -5.61 -12.12
N ASP A 72 26.86 -5.22 -10.95
CA ASP A 72 25.87 -6.03 -10.25
C ASP A 72 24.60 -6.21 -11.08
N HIS A 73 24.27 -5.21 -11.91
CA HIS A 73 23.14 -5.30 -12.82
C HIS A 73 23.32 -6.41 -13.87
N GLU A 74 24.47 -6.53 -14.49
CA GLU A 74 24.77 -7.60 -15.47
C GLU A 74 24.66 -8.98 -14.84
N LYS A 75 24.98 -9.12 -13.55
CA LYS A 75 24.83 -10.39 -12.80
C LYS A 75 23.40 -10.84 -12.61
N VAL A 76 22.43 -9.92 -12.69
CA VAL A 76 20.99 -10.23 -12.51
C VAL A 76 20.19 -10.25 -13.81
N VAL A 77 20.80 -9.93 -14.94
CA VAL A 77 20.18 -10.11 -16.27
C VAL A 77 19.86 -11.58 -16.51
N GLY A 78 18.65 -11.88 -16.98
CA GLY A 78 18.17 -13.25 -17.16
C GLY A 78 17.72 -13.95 -15.87
N LYS A 79 17.69 -13.22 -14.74
CA LYS A 79 17.25 -13.76 -13.44
C LYS A 79 15.91 -13.18 -13.00
N PHE A 80 15.19 -13.96 -12.19
CA PHE A 80 13.97 -13.54 -11.54
C PHE A 80 14.30 -12.88 -10.19
N GLY A 81 13.70 -11.72 -9.93
CA GLY A 81 13.73 -11.09 -8.63
C GLY A 81 12.32 -11.06 -8.03
N VAL A 82 12.16 -11.45 -6.77
CA VAL A 82 10.94 -11.20 -6.00
C VAL A 82 11.02 -9.82 -5.39
N MET A 83 9.92 -9.07 -5.48
CA MET A 83 9.85 -7.73 -4.94
C MET A 83 8.52 -7.41 -4.29
N TYR A 84 8.57 -6.48 -3.36
CA TYR A 84 7.41 -5.85 -2.76
C TYR A 84 7.16 -4.50 -3.44
N PHE A 85 6.00 -4.37 -4.10
CA PHE A 85 5.64 -3.16 -4.83
C PHE A 85 4.96 -2.09 -3.95
N GLY A 86 4.68 -2.39 -2.70
CA GLY A 86 4.00 -1.49 -1.78
C GLY A 86 2.57 -1.91 -1.46
N VAL A 87 1.80 -0.97 -0.90
CA VAL A 87 0.39 -1.14 -0.58
C VAL A 87 -0.46 -0.29 -1.50
N THR A 88 -1.38 -0.91 -2.21
CA THR A 88 -2.35 -0.18 -3.03
C THR A 88 -3.68 -0.04 -2.29
N GLN A 89 -4.38 1.08 -2.53
CA GLN A 89 -5.70 1.35 -1.98
C GLN A 89 -6.75 1.04 -3.06
N GLN A 90 -7.55 0.01 -2.85
CA GLN A 90 -8.64 -0.33 -3.76
C GLN A 90 -9.91 0.41 -3.34
N PRO A 91 -10.61 1.09 -4.26
CA PRO A 91 -11.87 1.75 -3.95
C PRO A 91 -12.90 0.72 -3.51
N ILE A 92 -13.76 1.09 -2.56
CA ILE A 92 -14.93 0.34 -2.16
C ILE A 92 -16.03 1.32 -1.78
N GLY A 93 -17.25 1.06 -2.22
CA GLY A 93 -18.40 1.90 -1.88
C GLY A 93 -18.64 1.89 -0.36
N THR A 94 -19.09 3.02 0.18
CA THR A 94 -19.55 3.16 1.57
C THR A 94 -20.93 3.79 1.59
N GLY A 95 -21.59 3.80 2.73
CA GLY A 95 -22.91 4.42 2.90
C GLY A 95 -24.07 3.59 2.37
N ALA A 96 -25.21 4.22 2.13
CA ALA A 96 -26.43 3.57 1.63
C ALA A 96 -26.34 3.23 0.14
N ALA A 97 -27.11 2.22 -0.29
CA ALA A 97 -27.15 1.83 -1.72
C ALA A 97 -27.63 2.97 -2.64
N ALA A 98 -28.55 3.80 -2.16
CA ALA A 98 -29.06 4.95 -2.92
C ALA A 98 -28.07 6.13 -3.01
N ASN A 99 -27.03 6.17 -2.14
CA ASN A 99 -26.04 7.25 -2.09
C ASN A 99 -24.67 6.72 -1.67
N VAL A 100 -23.93 6.20 -2.64
CA VAL A 100 -22.60 5.63 -2.40
C VAL A 100 -21.59 6.71 -2.05
N GLY A 101 -20.86 6.49 -0.95
CA GLY A 101 -19.68 7.26 -0.56
C GLY A 101 -18.38 6.61 -1.01
N LYS A 102 -17.27 7.36 -0.87
CA LYS A 102 -15.92 6.90 -1.15
C LYS A 102 -15.34 6.17 0.05
N GLY A 103 -14.91 4.95 -0.13
CA GLY A 103 -14.10 4.18 0.80
C GLY A 103 -12.93 3.55 0.09
N SER A 104 -12.02 2.94 0.85
CA SER A 104 -10.91 2.17 0.30
C SER A 104 -10.52 1.01 1.21
N VAL A 105 -9.92 -0.01 0.62
CA VAL A 105 -9.32 -1.13 1.31
C VAL A 105 -7.89 -1.33 0.81
N SER A 106 -6.96 -1.53 1.75
CA SER A 106 -5.54 -1.71 1.44
C SER A 106 -5.29 -3.13 0.94
N ALA A 107 -4.51 -3.27 -0.13
CA ALA A 107 -4.01 -4.54 -0.63
C ALA A 107 -2.49 -4.46 -0.83
N PRO A 108 -1.68 -5.24 -0.08
CA PRO A 108 -0.25 -5.33 -0.31
C PRO A 108 -0.01 -6.05 -1.64
N VAL A 109 0.95 -5.53 -2.43
CA VAL A 109 1.30 -6.07 -3.75
C VAL A 109 2.69 -6.65 -3.71
N ILE A 110 2.79 -7.93 -3.99
CA ILE A 110 4.04 -8.68 -4.12
C ILE A 110 4.13 -9.18 -5.56
N GLY A 111 5.31 -9.25 -6.09
CA GLY A 111 5.49 -9.76 -7.45
C GLY A 111 6.93 -10.02 -7.81
N MET A 112 7.18 -10.06 -9.09
CA MET A 112 8.46 -10.44 -9.67
C MET A 112 8.91 -9.43 -10.70
N ARG A 113 10.23 -9.26 -10.77
CA ARG A 113 10.94 -8.61 -11.86
C ARG A 113 11.77 -9.63 -12.60
N TYR A 114 11.77 -9.54 -13.93
CA TYR A 114 12.65 -10.32 -14.79
C TYR A 114 13.36 -9.39 -15.78
N TRP A 115 14.68 -9.42 -15.80
CA TRP A 115 15.47 -8.67 -16.77
C TRP A 115 15.64 -9.48 -18.06
N LEU A 116 14.96 -9.06 -19.11
CA LEU A 116 15.07 -9.66 -20.44
C LEU A 116 16.45 -9.42 -21.07
N GLN A 117 16.97 -8.23 -20.80
CA GLN A 117 18.29 -7.76 -21.27
C GLN A 117 18.75 -6.62 -20.35
N GLU A 118 19.97 -6.15 -20.52
CA GLU A 118 20.60 -5.12 -19.69
C GLU A 118 19.76 -3.83 -19.55
N ARG A 119 18.95 -3.49 -20.54
CA ARG A 119 18.19 -2.23 -20.55
C ARG A 119 16.69 -2.38 -20.38
N MET A 120 16.17 -3.61 -20.39
CA MET A 120 14.72 -3.82 -20.36
C MET A 120 14.37 -5.04 -19.52
N GLY A 121 13.43 -4.83 -18.60
CA GLY A 121 12.83 -5.88 -17.78
C GLY A 121 11.31 -5.86 -17.83
N ILE A 122 10.70 -6.78 -17.13
CA ILE A 122 9.26 -6.87 -16.94
C ILE A 122 8.99 -6.99 -15.44
N ASP A 123 8.02 -6.22 -14.94
CA ASP A 123 7.48 -6.31 -13.60
C ASP A 123 6.05 -6.87 -13.68
N VAL A 124 5.75 -7.85 -12.83
CA VAL A 124 4.40 -8.37 -12.63
C VAL A 124 4.15 -8.50 -11.14
N GLY A 125 3.04 -7.95 -10.67
CA GLY A 125 2.67 -8.00 -9.26
C GLY A 125 1.21 -8.36 -9.06
N LEU A 126 0.94 -9.03 -7.94
CA LEU A 126 -0.41 -9.37 -7.49
C LEU A 126 -0.61 -8.88 -6.06
N GLY A 127 -1.72 -8.22 -5.83
CA GLY A 127 -2.16 -7.79 -4.51
C GLY A 127 -3.45 -8.48 -4.12
N PHE A 128 -3.55 -8.82 -2.84
CA PHE A 128 -4.72 -9.50 -2.31
C PHE A 128 -4.99 -9.06 -0.87
N ASN A 129 -6.26 -8.85 -0.55
CA ASN A 129 -6.72 -8.70 0.82
C ASN A 129 -8.11 -9.33 0.98
N PHE A 130 -8.26 -10.11 2.02
CA PHE A 130 -9.55 -10.67 2.43
C PHE A 130 -9.78 -10.36 3.91
N PHE A 131 -10.92 -9.83 4.22
CA PHE A 131 -11.33 -9.51 5.58
C PHE A 131 -12.79 -9.88 5.77
N SER A 132 -13.10 -10.53 6.89
CA SER A 132 -14.46 -10.74 7.37
C SER A 132 -14.53 -10.46 8.85
N SER A 133 -15.65 -9.95 9.32
CA SER A 133 -15.87 -9.67 10.73
C SER A 133 -17.20 -10.26 11.18
N SER A 134 -17.27 -10.60 12.45
CA SER A 134 -18.51 -10.96 13.16
C SER A 134 -18.48 -10.29 14.53
N ARG A 135 -19.64 -9.96 15.04
CA ARG A 135 -19.82 -9.38 16.36
C ARG A 135 -20.82 -10.20 17.15
N ALA A 136 -20.40 -10.71 18.29
CA ALA A 136 -21.25 -11.32 19.29
C ALA A 136 -21.57 -10.28 20.38
N VAL A 137 -22.83 -10.13 20.76
CA VAL A 137 -23.27 -9.28 21.88
C VAL A 137 -24.07 -10.14 22.81
N GLU A 138 -23.53 -10.34 24.02
CA GLU A 138 -24.26 -10.92 25.15
C GLU A 138 -24.80 -9.79 26.04
N ALA A 139 -26.09 -9.82 26.32
CA ALA A 139 -26.71 -8.96 27.33
C ALA A 139 -27.33 -9.84 28.39
N ASN A 140 -27.19 -9.48 29.68
CA ASN A 140 -27.68 -10.25 30.78
C ASN A 140 -29.18 -10.60 30.61
N GLY A 141 -29.49 -11.91 30.54
CA GLY A 141 -30.83 -12.42 30.39
C GLY A 141 -31.41 -12.42 28.97
N GLN A 142 -30.60 -12.07 27.97
CA GLN A 142 -30.95 -12.18 26.54
C GLN A 142 -30.11 -13.27 25.87
N PRO A 143 -30.65 -13.98 24.87
CA PRO A 143 -29.82 -14.88 24.06
C PRO A 143 -28.71 -14.11 23.35
N GLU A 144 -27.56 -14.75 23.18
CA GLU A 144 -26.44 -14.20 22.41
C GLU A 144 -26.89 -13.78 21.01
N ASN A 145 -26.65 -12.53 20.67
CA ASN A 145 -26.95 -11.98 19.33
C ASN A 145 -25.66 -11.90 18.51
N ASN A 146 -25.54 -12.80 17.54
CA ASN A 146 -24.45 -12.82 16.58
C ASN A 146 -24.84 -12.03 15.34
N THR A 147 -24.08 -11.00 15.02
CA THR A 147 -24.25 -10.20 13.82
C THR A 147 -23.04 -10.40 12.93
N ASP A 148 -23.27 -10.85 11.70
CA ASP A 148 -22.23 -10.91 10.69
C ASP A 148 -21.88 -9.49 10.23
N GLY A 149 -20.62 -9.14 10.36
CA GLY A 149 -20.09 -7.88 9.83
C GLY A 149 -19.75 -7.99 8.33
N PRO A 150 -19.24 -6.92 7.74
CA PRO A 150 -18.90 -6.93 6.32
C PRO A 150 -17.81 -7.95 5.99
N ALA A 151 -18.03 -8.68 4.90
CA ALA A 151 -17.00 -9.48 4.23
C ALA A 151 -16.45 -8.69 3.04
N VAL A 152 -15.14 -8.48 3.02
CA VAL A 152 -14.44 -7.67 2.00
C VAL A 152 -13.42 -8.53 1.31
N LEU A 153 -13.39 -8.46 -0.02
CA LEU A 153 -12.36 -9.04 -0.88
C LEU A 153 -11.81 -7.94 -1.77
N ALA A 154 -10.49 -7.80 -1.83
CA ALA A 154 -9.83 -6.89 -2.73
C ALA A 154 -8.66 -7.58 -3.43
N PHE A 155 -8.47 -7.27 -4.71
CA PHE A 155 -7.30 -7.70 -5.44
C PHE A 155 -6.75 -6.57 -6.32
N ALA A 156 -5.47 -6.69 -6.67
CA ALA A 156 -4.76 -5.78 -7.55
C ALA A 156 -3.83 -6.55 -8.46
N ILE A 157 -3.67 -6.05 -9.68
CA ILE A 157 -2.69 -6.52 -10.65
C ILE A 157 -1.81 -5.33 -11.01
N HIS A 158 -0.49 -5.54 -10.96
CA HIS A 158 0.51 -4.58 -11.39
C HIS A 158 1.26 -5.13 -12.59
N GLY A 159 1.49 -4.29 -13.60
CA GLY A 159 2.38 -4.55 -14.71
C GLY A 159 3.30 -3.36 -14.93
N GLY A 160 4.59 -3.60 -15.13
CA GLY A 160 5.58 -2.56 -15.37
C GLY A 160 6.63 -2.99 -16.39
N LEU A 161 7.24 -2.00 -17.03
CA LEU A 161 8.34 -2.19 -17.97
C LEU A 161 9.56 -1.38 -17.51
N PRO A 162 10.39 -1.91 -16.58
CA PRO A 162 11.58 -1.22 -16.13
C PRO A 162 12.60 -1.10 -17.27
N LEU A 163 12.97 0.15 -17.57
CA LEU A 163 13.96 0.53 -18.57
C LEU A 163 15.16 1.12 -17.84
N ALA A 164 16.32 0.44 -17.90
CA ALA A 164 17.57 0.94 -17.34
C ALA A 164 18.24 1.86 -18.37
N PHE A 165 18.18 3.17 -18.17
CA PHE A 165 18.78 4.14 -19.10
C PHE A 165 20.23 4.50 -18.75
N ALA A 166 20.64 4.29 -17.48
CA ALA A 166 22.03 4.40 -17.05
C ALA A 166 22.25 3.46 -15.85
N TYR A 167 23.44 2.86 -15.81
CA TYR A 167 23.85 2.03 -14.66
C TYR A 167 25.36 2.13 -14.44
N GLY A 168 25.74 1.98 -13.18
CA GLY A 168 27.12 1.85 -12.73
C GLY A 168 27.32 0.53 -12.02
N LYS A 169 28.44 0.38 -11.31
CA LYS A 169 28.81 -0.90 -10.69
C LYS A 169 27.74 -1.46 -9.75
N HIS A 170 27.11 -0.60 -8.92
CA HIS A 170 26.19 -0.99 -7.84
C HIS A 170 24.84 -0.26 -7.92
N TYR A 171 24.57 0.49 -8.98
CA TYR A 171 23.33 1.25 -9.11
C TYR A 171 22.87 1.32 -10.55
N LYS A 172 21.57 1.55 -10.74
CA LYS A 172 20.97 1.84 -12.04
C LYS A 172 19.85 2.86 -11.91
N PHE A 173 19.69 3.68 -12.92
CA PHE A 173 18.59 4.60 -13.07
C PHE A 173 17.52 3.99 -13.98
N LEU A 174 16.28 4.06 -13.54
CA LEU A 174 15.15 3.40 -14.15
C LEU A 174 14.08 4.41 -14.57
N LEU A 175 13.49 4.15 -15.74
CA LEU A 175 12.16 4.65 -16.11
C LEU A 175 11.25 3.43 -16.17
N VAL A 176 10.12 3.47 -15.47
CA VAL A 176 9.19 2.35 -15.38
C VAL A 176 7.79 2.82 -15.79
N PRO A 177 7.42 2.73 -17.08
CA PRO A 177 6.02 2.75 -17.46
C PRO A 177 5.25 1.64 -16.74
N GLU A 178 4.06 1.95 -16.21
CA GLU A 178 3.30 1.00 -15.41
C GLU A 178 1.81 1.10 -15.62
N LEU A 179 1.14 -0.02 -15.40
CA LEU A 179 -0.30 -0.19 -15.44
C LEU A 179 -0.73 -0.92 -14.17
N ASN A 180 -1.77 -0.41 -13.50
CA ASN A 180 -2.36 -1.07 -12.34
C ASN A 180 -3.86 -1.22 -12.54
N LEU A 181 -4.37 -2.39 -12.20
CA LEU A 181 -5.78 -2.71 -12.15
C LEU A 181 -6.13 -3.15 -10.74
N GLY A 182 -7.27 -2.73 -10.24
CA GLY A 182 -7.73 -3.14 -8.93
C GLY A 182 -9.24 -3.24 -8.85
N TYR A 183 -9.70 -4.18 -8.05
CA TYR A 183 -11.11 -4.40 -7.79
C TYR A 183 -11.31 -4.77 -6.33
N ALA A 184 -12.36 -4.26 -5.72
CA ALA A 184 -12.80 -4.67 -4.40
C ALA A 184 -14.31 -4.92 -4.38
N THR A 185 -14.73 -5.87 -3.56
CA THR A 185 -16.15 -6.15 -3.31
C THR A 185 -16.38 -6.33 -1.81
N GLN A 186 -17.54 -5.91 -1.37
CA GLN A 186 -18.01 -6.03 0.00
C GLN A 186 -19.47 -6.40 -0.01
N THR A 187 -19.84 -7.38 0.82
CA THR A 187 -21.22 -7.64 1.18
C THR A 187 -21.41 -7.29 2.65
N GLU A 188 -22.36 -6.42 2.92
CA GLU A 188 -22.82 -6.10 4.26
C GLU A 188 -24.18 -6.74 4.48
N ALA A 189 -24.21 -7.72 5.36
CA ALA A 189 -25.43 -8.41 5.74
C ALA A 189 -26.41 -7.44 6.39
N ALA A 190 -27.69 -7.64 6.12
CA ALA A 190 -28.74 -6.90 6.80
C ALA A 190 -28.66 -7.12 8.31
N GLN A 191 -28.92 -6.05 9.06
CA GLN A 191 -28.93 -6.15 10.52
C GLN A 191 -30.01 -7.14 10.98
N ASN A 192 -29.71 -7.89 12.05
CA ASN A 192 -30.69 -8.77 12.66
C ASN A 192 -31.91 -7.97 13.12
N VAL A 193 -33.05 -8.31 12.58
CA VAL A 193 -34.34 -7.73 12.96
C VAL A 193 -35.07 -8.70 13.90
N PRO A 194 -36.00 -8.21 14.77
CA PRO A 194 -36.77 -9.08 15.63
C PRO A 194 -37.50 -10.18 14.86
N ALA A 195 -37.66 -11.34 15.48
CA ALA A 195 -38.37 -12.47 14.88
C ALA A 195 -39.77 -12.06 14.39
N GLY A 196 -40.07 -12.42 13.14
CA GLY A 196 -41.35 -12.03 12.48
C GLY A 196 -41.31 -10.69 11.73
N THR A 197 -40.18 -9.94 11.81
CA THR A 197 -39.98 -8.74 10.99
C THR A 197 -39.25 -9.11 9.69
N PRO A 198 -39.72 -8.66 8.52
CA PRO A 198 -39.01 -8.90 7.28
C PRO A 198 -37.61 -8.28 7.28
N THR A 199 -36.62 -9.09 6.95
CA THR A 199 -35.21 -8.65 6.90
C THR A 199 -34.94 -7.84 5.65
N PRO A 200 -34.34 -6.61 5.74
CA PRO A 200 -33.88 -5.89 4.58
C PRO A 200 -32.85 -6.70 3.79
N PRO A 201 -32.77 -6.57 2.47
CA PRO A 201 -31.74 -7.25 1.69
C PRO A 201 -30.34 -6.67 1.97
N ASP A 202 -29.33 -7.50 1.73
CA ASP A 202 -27.92 -7.14 1.88
C ASP A 202 -27.55 -5.97 0.97
N ILE A 203 -26.55 -5.22 1.40
CA ILE A 203 -25.95 -4.17 0.58
C ILE A 203 -24.67 -4.72 -0.06
N HIS A 204 -24.63 -4.73 -1.39
CA HIS A 204 -23.47 -5.10 -2.18
C HIS A 204 -22.71 -3.84 -2.58
N ARG A 205 -21.42 -3.77 -2.28
CA ARG A 205 -20.56 -2.65 -2.65
C ARG A 205 -19.39 -3.16 -3.45
N THR A 206 -19.06 -2.44 -4.51
CA THR A 206 -17.90 -2.75 -5.34
C THR A 206 -17.09 -1.50 -5.61
N GLY A 207 -15.86 -1.70 -6.03
CA GLY A 207 -15.00 -0.63 -6.51
C GLY A 207 -14.04 -1.13 -7.55
N PHE A 208 -13.74 -0.26 -8.51
CA PHE A 208 -12.78 -0.52 -9.57
C PHE A 208 -11.76 0.60 -9.65
N ARG A 209 -10.51 0.24 -9.88
CA ARG A 209 -9.40 1.16 -10.06
C ARG A 209 -8.59 0.77 -11.28
N PHE A 210 -8.24 1.78 -12.06
CA PHE A 210 -7.33 1.71 -13.18
C PHE A 210 -6.32 2.85 -13.05
N ASP A 211 -5.03 2.53 -13.05
CA ASP A 211 -3.95 3.52 -13.07
C ASP A 211 -3.04 3.22 -14.26
N ILE A 212 -2.64 4.28 -14.98
CA ILE A 212 -1.58 4.24 -15.97
C ILE A 212 -0.61 5.37 -15.68
N GLY A 213 0.70 5.09 -15.72
CA GLY A 213 1.70 6.08 -15.38
C GLY A 213 3.10 5.67 -15.73
N ALA A 214 4.04 6.46 -15.22
CA ALA A 214 5.45 6.13 -15.30
C ALA A 214 6.17 6.64 -14.05
N ARG A 215 7.16 5.88 -13.59
CA ARG A 215 8.05 6.24 -12.48
C ARG A 215 9.49 6.36 -12.98
N VAL A 216 10.21 7.31 -12.40
CA VAL A 216 11.66 7.40 -12.47
C VAL A 216 12.25 7.08 -11.12
N GLY A 217 13.37 6.39 -11.10
CA GLY A 217 13.95 5.97 -9.84
C GLY A 217 15.36 5.44 -9.97
N THR A 218 15.90 5.06 -8.83
CA THR A 218 17.21 4.44 -8.71
C THR A 218 17.06 3.11 -7.98
N GLU A 219 17.72 2.09 -8.48
CA GLU A 219 17.91 0.82 -7.80
C GLU A 219 19.38 0.69 -7.41
N ILE A 220 19.63 0.44 -6.14
CA ILE A 220 20.95 0.21 -5.56
C ILE A 220 21.07 -1.27 -5.22
N GLN A 221 22.09 -1.93 -5.76
CA GLN A 221 22.39 -3.33 -5.48
C GLN A 221 23.50 -3.43 -4.43
N PHE A 222 23.41 -4.43 -3.57
CA PHE A 222 24.28 -4.58 -2.40
C PHE A 222 25.54 -5.42 -2.70
N GLY A 223 26.01 -5.43 -3.95
CA GLY A 223 27.25 -6.11 -4.34
C GLY A 223 28.49 -5.59 -3.63
N PHE A 224 28.50 -4.32 -3.18
CA PHE A 224 29.57 -3.73 -2.39
C PHE A 224 29.75 -4.39 -1.00
N ILE A 225 28.73 -5.07 -0.49
CA ILE A 225 28.81 -5.91 0.73
C ILE A 225 28.80 -7.41 0.40
N GLY A 226 28.92 -7.78 -0.89
CA GLY A 226 29.01 -9.16 -1.33
C GLY A 226 27.68 -9.84 -1.63
N ILE A 227 26.56 -9.09 -1.70
CA ILE A 227 25.19 -9.61 -1.96
C ILE A 227 24.60 -8.88 -3.17
N PRO A 228 25.11 -9.11 -4.40
CA PRO A 228 24.62 -8.43 -5.59
C PRO A 228 23.17 -8.77 -5.95
N GLU A 229 22.63 -9.86 -5.44
CA GLU A 229 21.25 -10.31 -5.63
C GLU A 229 20.23 -9.47 -4.86
N LEU A 230 20.65 -8.81 -3.78
CA LEU A 230 19.79 -7.91 -3.02
C LEU A 230 19.85 -6.50 -3.59
N ALA A 231 18.68 -5.89 -3.79
CA ALA A 231 18.57 -4.52 -4.25
C ALA A 231 17.49 -3.75 -3.50
N LEU A 232 17.67 -2.45 -3.43
CA LEU A 232 16.69 -1.50 -2.94
C LEU A 232 16.39 -0.48 -4.04
N GLN A 233 15.13 -0.32 -4.39
CA GLN A 233 14.67 0.65 -5.37
C GLN A 233 13.91 1.78 -4.68
N ALA A 234 14.25 3.02 -5.02
CA ALA A 234 13.46 4.20 -4.70
C ALA A 234 12.98 4.86 -6.00
N SER A 235 11.70 5.23 -6.07
CA SER A 235 11.12 5.80 -7.29
C SER A 235 10.03 6.81 -6.99
N VAL A 236 9.87 7.77 -7.91
CA VAL A 236 8.76 8.74 -7.92
C VAL A 236 8.19 8.81 -9.33
N GLY A 237 6.91 9.10 -9.47
CA GLY A 237 6.27 9.10 -10.77
C GLY A 237 5.03 9.94 -10.85
N LEU A 238 4.44 9.90 -12.04
CA LEU A 238 3.17 10.51 -12.39
C LEU A 238 2.22 9.41 -12.82
N ASN A 239 0.98 9.49 -12.41
CA ASN A 239 -0.06 8.58 -12.85
C ASN A 239 -1.39 9.29 -13.13
N PHE A 240 -2.07 8.78 -14.13
CA PHE A 240 -3.49 9.00 -14.31
C PHE A 240 -4.23 7.85 -13.62
N ARG A 241 -5.26 8.20 -12.85
CA ARG A 241 -6.07 7.24 -12.09
C ARG A 241 -7.54 7.47 -12.38
N ARG A 242 -8.23 6.37 -12.65
CA ARG A 242 -9.69 6.31 -12.65
C ARG A 242 -10.16 5.39 -11.54
N GLN A 243 -11.10 5.86 -10.74
CA GLN A 243 -11.74 5.09 -9.68
C GLN A 243 -13.26 5.14 -9.85
N VAL A 244 -13.91 4.02 -9.53
CA VAL A 244 -15.37 3.91 -9.51
C VAL A 244 -15.78 3.22 -8.21
N TRP A 245 -16.76 3.78 -7.55
CA TRP A 245 -17.43 3.23 -6.39
C TRP A 245 -18.85 2.91 -6.77
N HIS A 246 -19.35 1.76 -6.36
CA HIS A 246 -20.72 1.33 -6.63
C HIS A 246 -21.33 0.70 -5.39
N ALA A 247 -22.60 0.96 -5.15
CA ALA A 247 -23.39 0.27 -4.13
C ALA A 247 -24.75 -0.10 -4.72
N SER A 248 -25.27 -1.26 -4.33
CA SER A 248 -26.58 -1.75 -4.73
C SER A 248 -27.25 -2.54 -3.63
N ARG A 249 -28.59 -2.56 -3.65
CA ARG A 249 -29.45 -3.35 -2.78
C ARG A 249 -30.69 -3.78 -3.53
N ASP A 250 -31.09 -5.03 -3.37
CA ASP A 250 -32.30 -5.56 -3.99
C ASP A 250 -33.59 -5.01 -3.36
N ALA A 251 -34.70 -5.14 -4.04
CA ALA A 251 -36.01 -4.77 -3.51
C ALA A 251 -36.49 -5.80 -2.47
N ASN A 252 -37.11 -5.31 -1.39
CA ASN A 252 -37.93 -6.09 -0.47
C ASN A 252 -39.01 -5.18 0.14
N ALA A 253 -40.17 -5.11 -0.49
CA ALA A 253 -41.25 -4.21 -0.08
C ALA A 253 -41.75 -4.50 1.34
N ALA A 254 -41.73 -5.77 1.78
CA ALA A 254 -42.13 -6.15 3.13
C ALA A 254 -41.16 -5.60 4.19
N ALA A 255 -39.89 -5.39 3.84
CA ALA A 255 -38.86 -4.80 4.71
C ALA A 255 -38.70 -3.28 4.51
N GLY A 256 -39.64 -2.62 3.85
CA GLY A 256 -39.59 -1.16 3.60
C GLY A 256 -38.66 -0.74 2.46
N VAL A 257 -38.22 -1.66 1.60
CA VAL A 257 -37.41 -1.40 0.40
C VAL A 257 -38.23 -1.78 -0.83
N PRO A 258 -39.18 -0.94 -1.27
CA PRO A 258 -40.13 -1.33 -2.32
C PRO A 258 -39.49 -1.45 -3.71
N ASN A 259 -38.35 -0.79 -3.94
CA ASN A 259 -37.64 -0.81 -5.22
C ASN A 259 -36.17 -1.15 -4.99
N PRO A 260 -35.48 -1.75 -5.99
CA PRO A 260 -34.04 -1.91 -5.93
C PRO A 260 -33.36 -0.54 -5.90
N GLU A 261 -32.28 -0.42 -5.16
CA GLU A 261 -31.49 0.80 -5.07
C GLU A 261 -30.08 0.57 -5.63
N SER A 262 -29.59 1.51 -6.38
CA SER A 262 -28.19 1.51 -6.79
C SER A 262 -27.66 2.91 -7.03
N SER A 263 -26.38 3.12 -6.74
CA SER A 263 -25.69 4.35 -7.04
C SER A 263 -24.24 4.08 -7.41
N SER A 264 -23.66 4.99 -8.20
CA SER A 264 -22.27 4.92 -8.63
C SER A 264 -21.64 6.29 -8.59
N LEU A 265 -20.37 6.34 -8.17
CA LEU A 265 -19.53 7.54 -8.17
C LEU A 265 -18.26 7.23 -8.94
N GLY A 266 -17.89 8.08 -9.88
CA GLY A 266 -16.67 7.96 -10.68
C GLY A 266 -15.76 9.17 -10.48
N GLU A 267 -14.45 8.93 -10.41
CA GLU A 267 -13.44 9.97 -10.30
C GLU A 267 -12.26 9.69 -11.22
N ASN A 268 -11.75 10.75 -11.85
CA ASN A 268 -10.48 10.72 -12.56
C ASN A 268 -9.53 11.68 -11.87
N SER A 269 -8.28 11.28 -11.69
CA SER A 269 -7.24 12.13 -11.13
C SER A 269 -5.94 11.95 -11.89
N PHE A 270 -5.15 13.01 -11.92
CA PHE A 270 -3.77 12.99 -12.38
C PHE A 270 -2.90 13.55 -11.26
N GLY A 271 -1.84 12.86 -10.92
CA GLY A 271 -1.02 13.25 -9.78
C GLY A 271 0.31 12.53 -9.72
N THR A 272 1.09 12.90 -8.71
CA THR A 272 2.36 12.25 -8.40
C THR A 272 2.14 11.04 -7.49
N THR A 273 3.10 10.11 -7.50
CA THR A 273 3.13 8.99 -6.54
C THR A 273 3.61 9.41 -5.16
N VAL A 274 4.17 10.62 -5.04
CA VAL A 274 4.59 11.20 -3.76
C VAL A 274 3.36 11.79 -3.07
N GLN A 275 3.04 11.28 -1.90
CA GLN A 275 1.95 11.78 -1.08
C GLN A 275 2.44 12.86 -0.11
N SER A 276 1.52 13.65 0.45
CA SER A 276 1.82 14.68 1.44
C SER A 276 2.36 14.13 2.77
N ASP A 277 2.13 12.85 3.05
CA ASP A 277 2.68 12.16 4.22
C ASP A 277 4.09 11.62 3.89
N PRO A 278 5.16 12.13 4.56
CA PRO A 278 6.52 11.67 4.34
C PRO A 278 6.72 10.16 4.55
N TRP A 279 5.94 9.55 5.45
CA TRP A 279 6.01 8.12 5.71
C TRP A 279 5.44 7.26 4.58
N ALA A 280 4.54 7.81 3.77
CA ALA A 280 4.02 7.13 2.59
C ALA A 280 5.10 6.87 1.53
N LEU A 281 6.21 7.63 1.55
CA LEU A 281 7.36 7.39 0.70
C LEU A 281 7.92 5.96 0.90
N PHE A 282 8.04 5.51 2.14
CA PHE A 282 8.57 4.19 2.47
C PHE A 282 7.61 3.04 2.11
N THR A 283 6.32 3.30 2.07
CA THR A 283 5.32 2.27 1.77
C THR A 283 5.01 2.13 0.29
N ASN A 284 5.19 3.19 -0.51
CA ASN A 284 4.74 3.22 -1.90
C ASN A 284 5.85 3.50 -2.92
N ASN A 285 7.00 4.01 -2.47
CA ASN A 285 8.05 4.48 -3.38
C ASN A 285 9.41 3.80 -3.15
N ILE A 286 9.51 2.97 -2.10
CA ILE A 286 10.70 2.17 -1.81
C ILE A 286 10.32 0.69 -1.88
N SER A 287 11.08 -0.08 -2.64
CA SER A 287 10.88 -1.51 -2.86
C SER A 287 12.17 -2.27 -2.59
N ALA A 288 12.08 -3.38 -1.89
CA ALA A 288 13.18 -4.34 -1.76
C ALA A 288 13.01 -5.45 -2.80
N ILE A 289 14.10 -5.85 -3.43
CA ILE A 289 14.14 -6.84 -4.49
C ILE A 289 15.23 -7.85 -4.15
N TYR A 290 14.90 -9.13 -4.26
CA TYR A 290 15.88 -10.20 -4.19
C TYR A 290 15.87 -11.03 -5.47
N TYR A 291 17.00 -11.05 -6.18
CA TYR A 291 17.19 -11.81 -7.41
C TYR A 291 17.70 -13.21 -7.09
N PHE A 292 17.05 -14.22 -7.62
CA PHE A 292 17.48 -15.61 -7.44
C PHE A 292 18.68 -15.91 -8.35
N PRO A 293 19.71 -16.57 -7.84
CA PRO A 293 20.90 -16.89 -8.58
C PRO A 293 20.67 -17.85 -9.77
#